data_511a91e604951bf6c23d0d1dd2c68118
#
_entry.id   511a91e604951bf6c23d0d1dd2c68118
#
_cell.length_a   1.000
_cell.length_b   1.000
_cell.length_c   1.000
_cell.angle_alpha   90.00
_cell.angle_beta   90.00
_cell.angle_gamma   90.00
#
_symmetry.space_group_name_H-M   'P 1'
#
loop_
_entity.id
_entity.type
_entity.pdbx_description
1 polymer ?
#
loop_
_entity_poly.entity_id
_entity_poly.type
_entity_poly.pdbx_seq_one_letter_code
_entity_poly.pdbx_strand_id
1 'polypeptide(L)'
;MDGQELLRDKNKSAFKLNGLPHVYWLNLDADTHRRDYMESQFRYWEIENHTRISGFDGRDDDVSAHLKGRIPDNVSQAELGCCMSHLKAIKHFYEETDDDYCMILEDDVNLDIVRYWNFTWRDFFGLIPYDWDCVQMTTICTCLLYTSDAADE
;
A
#
# COMPACT_ATOMS: atom_id res chain seq x y z
N MET A 1 11.53 27.19 -28.69
CA MET A 1 11.97 25.79 -28.60
C MET A 1 10.80 25.03 -28.07
N ASP A 2 10.13 24.41 -29.01
CA ASP A 2 8.86 23.80 -28.77
C ASP A 2 9.10 22.53 -27.99
N GLY A 3 8.75 22.58 -26.71
CA GLY A 3 8.62 21.39 -25.93
C GLY A 3 7.54 20.53 -26.57
N GLN A 4 7.94 19.67 -27.49
CA GLN A 4 7.19 18.47 -27.69
C GLN A 4 7.17 17.79 -26.33
N GLU A 5 6.15 18.08 -25.55
CA GLU A 5 5.66 17.11 -24.58
C GLU A 5 5.53 15.82 -25.40
N LEU A 6 6.52 14.98 -25.27
CA LEU A 6 6.42 13.61 -25.71
C LEU A 6 5.05 13.19 -25.19
N LEU A 7 4.13 12.94 -26.10
CA LEU A 7 2.85 12.32 -25.81
C LEU A 7 3.22 11.13 -24.93
N ARG A 8 3.17 11.36 -23.62
CA ARG A 8 3.49 10.33 -22.62
C ARG A 8 2.62 9.18 -23.00
N ASP A 9 3.25 8.09 -23.29
CA ASP A 9 2.59 6.88 -23.74
C ASP A 9 1.45 6.63 -22.74
N LYS A 10 0.21 6.87 -23.21
CA LYS A 10 -0.96 6.76 -22.38
C LYS A 10 -0.90 5.42 -21.71
N ASN A 11 -0.97 5.36 -20.40
CA ASN A 11 -0.79 4.12 -19.68
C ASN A 11 -1.85 3.09 -20.11
N LYS A 12 -1.49 2.26 -21.07
CA LYS A 12 -2.37 1.25 -21.65
C LYS A 12 -2.80 0.17 -20.66
N SER A 13 -2.21 0.15 -19.49
CA SER A 13 -2.50 -0.84 -18.44
C SER A 13 -3.36 -0.30 -17.30
N ALA A 14 -3.66 1.01 -17.27
CA ALA A 14 -4.45 1.62 -16.21
C ALA A 14 -5.84 0.97 -16.06
N PHE A 15 -6.46 0.52 -17.17
CA PHE A 15 -7.76 -0.16 -17.14
C PHE A 15 -7.77 -1.41 -16.25
N LYS A 16 -6.59 -2.02 -15.99
CA LYS A 16 -6.50 -3.20 -15.13
C LYS A 16 -6.86 -2.91 -13.67
N LEU A 17 -6.79 -1.64 -13.28
CA LEU A 17 -7.17 -1.14 -11.95
C LEU A 17 -8.62 -0.68 -11.87
N ASN A 18 -9.41 -0.84 -12.93
CA ASN A 18 -10.81 -0.46 -12.91
C ASN A 18 -11.59 -1.26 -11.85
N GLY A 19 -12.27 -0.52 -10.96
CA GLY A 19 -12.98 -1.11 -9.82
C GLY A 19 -12.14 -1.25 -8.57
N LEU A 20 -10.91 -0.68 -8.56
CA LEU A 20 -10.12 -0.57 -7.34
C LEU A 20 -10.93 0.18 -6.26
N PRO A 21 -10.94 -0.30 -5.01
CA PRO A 21 -11.59 0.41 -3.92
C PRO A 21 -10.87 1.71 -3.59
N HIS A 22 -11.44 2.50 -2.67
CA HIS A 22 -10.74 3.66 -2.15
C HIS A 22 -9.38 3.25 -1.57
N VAL A 23 -8.33 3.97 -1.94
CA VAL A 23 -6.95 3.70 -1.54
C VAL A 23 -6.56 4.64 -0.41
N TYR A 24 -6.28 4.11 0.77
CA TYR A 24 -5.59 4.84 1.84
C TYR A 24 -4.11 4.54 1.74
N TRP A 25 -3.26 5.57 1.81
CA TRP A 25 -1.84 5.35 1.73
C TRP A 25 -1.08 6.06 2.84
N LEU A 26 -0.15 5.33 3.44
CA LEU A 26 0.58 5.75 4.61
C LEU A 26 1.84 6.48 4.18
N ASN A 27 2.08 7.67 4.75
CA ASN A 27 3.31 8.42 4.48
C ASN A 27 3.63 9.33 5.66
N LEU A 28 4.88 9.34 6.08
CA LEU A 28 5.36 10.26 7.11
C LEU A 28 5.32 11.71 6.61
N ASP A 29 4.93 12.64 7.46
CA ASP A 29 4.82 14.06 7.08
C ASP A 29 6.15 14.65 6.63
N ALA A 30 7.25 14.17 7.19
CA ALA A 30 8.60 14.59 6.84
C ALA A 30 9.07 14.03 5.49
N ASP A 31 8.51 12.91 5.01
CA ASP A 31 8.96 12.29 3.76
C ASP A 31 8.19 12.78 2.55
N THR A 32 8.51 13.99 2.15
CA THR A 32 7.90 14.65 0.98
C THR A 32 8.28 13.98 -0.33
N HIS A 33 9.48 13.39 -0.42
CA HIS A 33 9.93 12.72 -1.64
C HIS A 33 9.08 11.48 -1.95
N ARG A 34 8.81 10.63 -0.95
CA ARG A 34 7.93 9.47 -1.12
C ARG A 34 6.49 9.89 -1.38
N ARG A 35 6.05 11.01 -0.78
CA ARG A 35 4.75 11.62 -1.09
C ARG A 35 4.62 11.96 -2.56
N ASP A 36 5.57 12.72 -3.11
CA ASP A 36 5.58 13.12 -4.52
C ASP A 36 5.64 11.91 -5.44
N TYR A 37 6.39 10.88 -5.05
CA TYR A 37 6.47 9.62 -5.78
C TYR A 37 5.10 8.93 -5.85
N MET A 38 4.42 8.73 -4.73
CA MET A 38 3.10 8.09 -4.71
C MET A 38 2.05 8.88 -5.48
N GLU A 39 2.00 10.20 -5.30
CA GLU A 39 1.08 11.05 -6.06
C GLU A 39 1.35 11.00 -7.57
N SER A 40 2.62 10.88 -7.97
CA SER A 40 2.98 10.71 -9.38
C SER A 40 2.48 9.38 -9.93
N GLN A 41 2.56 8.30 -9.15
CA GLN A 41 2.03 7.00 -9.52
C GLN A 41 0.51 7.03 -9.65
N PHE A 42 -0.21 7.61 -8.69
CA PHE A 42 -1.67 7.70 -8.75
C PHE A 42 -2.12 8.46 -10.01
N ARG A 43 -1.50 9.58 -10.35
CA ARG A 43 -1.77 10.29 -11.60
C ARG A 43 -1.48 9.44 -12.84
N TYR A 44 -0.36 8.72 -12.83
CA TYR A 44 0.04 7.88 -13.97
C TYR A 44 -0.88 6.67 -14.16
N TRP A 45 -1.36 6.08 -13.06
CA TRP A 45 -2.25 4.92 -13.05
C TRP A 45 -3.73 5.27 -13.04
N GLU A 46 -4.06 6.57 -13.15
CA GLU A 46 -5.44 7.08 -13.17
C GLU A 46 -6.24 6.65 -11.91
N ILE A 47 -5.57 6.56 -10.75
CA ILE A 47 -6.21 6.27 -9.47
C ILE A 47 -6.66 7.60 -8.85
N GLU A 48 -7.95 7.89 -8.94
CA GLU A 48 -8.52 9.16 -8.45
C GLU A 48 -8.97 9.06 -6.99
N ASN A 49 -9.47 7.90 -6.57
CA ASN A 49 -10.01 7.69 -5.23
C ASN A 49 -8.90 7.26 -4.28
N HIS A 50 -8.16 8.23 -3.74
CA HIS A 50 -7.13 7.95 -2.74
C HIS A 50 -7.07 9.02 -1.66
N THR A 51 -6.67 8.62 -0.46
CA THR A 51 -6.48 9.50 0.70
C THR A 51 -5.16 9.20 1.38
N ARG A 52 -4.36 10.23 1.60
CA ARG A 52 -3.14 10.11 2.37
C ARG A 52 -3.45 10.08 3.86
N ILE A 53 -2.87 9.13 4.56
CA ILE A 53 -2.89 9.05 6.03
C ILE A 53 -1.48 9.42 6.52
N SER A 54 -1.38 10.48 7.33
CA SER A 54 -0.14 10.84 8.00
C SER A 54 0.25 9.72 8.98
N GLY A 55 1.37 9.08 8.70
CA GLY A 55 1.89 7.97 9.50
C GLY A 55 2.49 8.42 10.83
N PHE A 56 2.62 7.50 11.77
CA PHE A 56 3.38 7.68 13.00
C PHE A 56 4.87 7.45 12.72
N ASP A 57 5.70 8.41 13.09
CA ASP A 57 7.14 8.20 13.12
C ASP A 57 7.54 7.60 14.47
N GLY A 58 7.84 6.31 14.48
CA GLY A 58 8.22 5.62 15.72
C GLY A 58 9.51 6.14 16.38
N ARG A 59 10.26 7.04 15.70
CA ARG A 59 11.45 7.68 16.28
C ARG A 59 11.10 8.91 17.13
N ASP A 60 10.04 9.60 16.74
CA ASP A 60 9.66 10.91 17.29
C ASP A 60 8.32 10.85 18.04
N ASP A 61 7.42 9.95 17.64
CA ASP A 61 6.11 9.80 18.24
C ASP A 61 6.14 8.80 19.41
N ASP A 62 5.51 9.14 20.52
CA ASP A 62 5.29 8.20 21.61
C ASP A 62 4.16 7.21 21.28
N VAL A 63 4.48 6.25 20.42
CA VAL A 63 3.53 5.21 20.04
C VAL A 63 3.11 4.31 21.21
N SER A 64 3.95 4.21 22.25
CA SER A 64 3.64 3.40 23.43
C SER A 64 2.43 3.93 24.21
N ALA A 65 2.15 5.23 24.16
CA ALA A 65 0.99 5.86 24.78
C ALA A 65 -0.35 5.35 24.20
N HIS A 66 -0.35 4.83 22.99
CA HIS A 66 -1.52 4.30 22.28
C HIS A 66 -1.73 2.79 22.49
N LEU A 67 -0.74 2.11 23.07
CA LEU A 67 -0.75 0.66 23.23
C LEU A 67 -1.13 0.25 24.65
N LYS A 68 -1.90 -0.83 24.75
CA LYS A 68 -2.21 -1.46 26.04
C LYS A 68 -1.44 -2.77 26.17
N GLY A 69 -0.72 -2.93 27.27
CA GLY A 69 0.02 -4.15 27.55
C GLY A 69 1.53 -4.03 27.30
N ARG A 70 2.21 -5.16 27.36
CA ARG A 70 3.67 -5.21 27.17
C ARG A 70 4.00 -5.29 25.69
N ILE A 71 4.86 -4.40 25.24
CA ILE A 71 5.46 -4.47 23.89
C ILE A 71 6.56 -5.53 23.94
N PRO A 72 6.62 -6.47 23.00
CA PRO A 72 7.70 -7.44 22.92
C PRO A 72 9.05 -6.74 22.71
N ASP A 73 10.09 -7.25 23.39
CA ASP A 73 11.42 -6.62 23.39
C ASP A 73 12.13 -6.66 22.01
N ASN A 74 11.64 -7.49 21.10
CA ASN A 74 12.16 -7.66 19.74
C ASN A 74 11.46 -6.79 18.69
N VAL A 75 10.50 -5.95 19.08
CA VAL A 75 9.80 -5.03 18.18
C VAL A 75 10.43 -3.65 18.25
N SER A 76 10.89 -3.15 17.12
CA SER A 76 11.48 -1.81 17.01
C SER A 76 10.43 -0.71 17.07
N GLN A 77 10.86 0.51 17.42
CA GLN A 77 9.97 1.68 17.39
C GLN A 77 9.45 1.98 15.98
N ALA A 78 10.25 1.72 14.95
CA ALA A 78 9.83 1.88 13.56
C ALA A 78 8.70 0.90 13.18
N GLU A 79 8.79 -0.36 13.60
CA GLU A 79 7.73 -1.36 13.39
C GLU A 79 6.45 -0.98 14.14
N LEU A 80 6.58 -0.44 15.35
CA LEU A 80 5.43 0.08 16.10
C LEU A 80 4.78 1.26 15.38
N GLY A 81 5.58 2.22 14.88
CA GLY A 81 5.09 3.36 14.10
C GLY A 81 4.35 2.90 12.84
N CYS A 82 4.91 1.93 12.13
CA CYS A 82 4.27 1.32 10.96
C CYS A 82 2.92 0.68 11.34
N CYS A 83 2.90 -0.17 12.36
CA CYS A 83 1.68 -0.81 12.85
C CYS A 83 0.60 0.21 13.23
N MET A 84 0.98 1.25 13.99
CA MET A 84 0.05 2.32 14.40
C MET A 84 -0.47 3.11 13.21
N SER A 85 0.34 3.31 12.18
CA SER A 85 -0.08 3.97 10.94
C SER A 85 -1.16 3.16 10.22
N HIS A 86 -0.98 1.85 10.11
CA HIS A 86 -2.01 0.95 9.56
C HIS A 86 -3.30 0.98 10.39
N LEU A 87 -3.20 0.90 11.72
CA LEU A 87 -4.37 0.99 12.59
C LEU A 87 -5.09 2.33 12.46
N LYS A 88 -4.35 3.43 12.27
CA LYS A 88 -4.93 4.75 12.00
C LYS A 88 -5.71 4.77 10.68
N ALA A 89 -5.18 4.15 9.63
CA ALA A 89 -5.87 4.05 8.34
C ALA A 89 -7.15 3.20 8.45
N ILE A 90 -7.07 2.06 9.13
CA ILE A 90 -8.24 1.19 9.39
C ILE A 90 -9.31 1.94 10.19
N LYS A 91 -8.89 2.64 11.24
CA LYS A 91 -9.81 3.46 12.05
C LYS A 91 -10.47 4.55 11.22
N HIS A 92 -9.71 5.27 10.40
CA HIS A 92 -10.24 6.30 9.52
C HIS A 92 -11.27 5.73 8.53
N PHE A 93 -10.95 4.60 7.89
CA PHE A 93 -11.88 3.90 7.03
C PHE A 93 -13.18 3.55 7.76
N TYR A 94 -13.09 2.95 8.95
CA TYR A 94 -14.24 2.52 9.72
C TYR A 94 -15.14 3.68 10.21
N GLU A 95 -14.54 4.82 10.55
CA GLU A 95 -15.28 5.97 11.12
C GLU A 95 -15.82 6.93 10.07
N GLU A 96 -15.19 7.00 8.89
CA GLU A 96 -15.46 8.06 7.92
C GLU A 96 -16.13 7.56 6.63
N THR A 97 -16.34 6.25 6.48
CA THR A 97 -16.98 5.70 5.28
C THR A 97 -17.99 4.62 5.60
N ASP A 98 -18.92 4.40 4.66
CA ASP A 98 -19.86 3.28 4.66
C ASP A 98 -19.46 2.20 3.63
N ASP A 99 -18.23 2.29 3.09
CA ASP A 99 -17.74 1.33 2.10
C ASP A 99 -17.46 -0.03 2.76
N ASP A 100 -17.72 -1.13 2.05
CA ASP A 100 -17.53 -2.49 2.57
C ASP A 100 -16.06 -2.85 2.73
N TYR A 101 -15.15 -2.26 1.94
CA TYR A 101 -13.72 -2.54 1.96
C TYR A 101 -12.90 -1.41 1.36
N CYS A 102 -11.62 -1.35 1.73
CA CYS A 102 -10.65 -0.40 1.18
C CYS A 102 -9.33 -1.10 0.86
N MET A 103 -8.43 -0.38 0.22
CA MET A 103 -7.05 -0.79 0.04
C MET A 103 -6.15 0.11 0.90
N ILE A 104 -5.16 -0.49 1.56
CA ILE A 104 -4.13 0.27 2.30
C ILE A 104 -2.78 -0.01 1.64
N LEU A 105 -2.05 1.06 1.31
CA LEU A 105 -0.71 1.00 0.71
C LEU A 105 0.30 1.73 1.60
N GLU A 106 1.53 1.27 1.58
CA GLU A 106 2.68 2.02 2.08
C GLU A 106 3.24 2.93 0.97
N ASP A 107 4.05 3.92 1.32
CA ASP A 107 4.54 4.94 0.39
C ASP A 107 5.77 4.51 -0.44
N ASP A 108 6.13 3.24 -0.38
CA ASP A 108 7.18 2.63 -1.20
C ASP A 108 6.66 1.58 -2.19
N VAL A 109 5.35 1.45 -2.31
CA VAL A 109 4.73 0.57 -3.30
C VAL A 109 5.08 1.04 -4.71
N ASN A 110 5.45 0.08 -5.56
CA ASN A 110 5.64 0.32 -6.99
C ASN A 110 4.50 -0.33 -7.79
N LEU A 111 3.66 0.51 -8.39
CA LEU A 111 2.51 0.06 -9.18
C LEU A 111 2.89 -0.42 -10.59
N ASP A 112 4.14 -0.32 -11.02
CA ASP A 112 4.56 -0.80 -12.34
C ASP A 112 4.37 -2.30 -12.53
N ILE A 113 4.27 -3.07 -11.46
CA ILE A 113 3.93 -4.50 -11.49
C ILE A 113 2.59 -4.77 -12.20
N VAL A 114 1.66 -3.82 -12.16
CA VAL A 114 0.34 -3.93 -12.81
C VAL A 114 0.46 -4.12 -14.32
N ARG A 115 1.52 -3.63 -14.95
CA ARG A 115 1.79 -3.84 -16.38
C ARG A 115 1.85 -5.32 -16.74
N TYR A 116 2.37 -6.12 -15.83
CA TYR A 116 2.63 -7.55 -16.02
C TYR A 116 1.46 -8.44 -15.62
N TRP A 117 0.41 -7.88 -15.00
CA TRP A 117 -0.80 -8.65 -14.70
C TRP A 117 -1.44 -9.14 -16.00
N ASN A 118 -1.87 -10.38 -16.01
CA ASN A 118 -2.69 -10.98 -17.08
C ASN A 118 -4.18 -10.98 -16.74
N PHE A 119 -4.56 -10.26 -15.70
CA PHE A 119 -5.92 -10.09 -15.18
C PHE A 119 -6.19 -8.62 -14.87
N THR A 120 -7.47 -8.28 -14.65
CA THR A 120 -7.89 -6.99 -14.10
C THR A 120 -8.15 -7.10 -12.60
N TRP A 121 -8.21 -5.96 -11.90
CA TRP A 121 -8.62 -5.92 -10.50
C TRP A 121 -9.98 -6.62 -10.28
N ARG A 122 -10.92 -6.41 -11.20
CA ARG A 122 -12.24 -7.03 -11.13
C ARG A 122 -12.18 -8.54 -11.25
N ASP A 123 -11.33 -9.07 -12.13
CA ASP A 123 -11.13 -10.53 -12.26
C ASP A 123 -10.56 -11.11 -10.97
N PHE A 124 -9.53 -10.46 -10.43
CA PHE A 124 -8.92 -10.87 -9.17
C PHE A 124 -9.92 -10.86 -8.03
N PHE A 125 -10.67 -9.75 -7.86
CA PHE A 125 -11.64 -9.59 -6.79
C PHE A 125 -12.77 -10.63 -6.88
N GLY A 126 -13.18 -10.99 -8.09
CA GLY A 126 -14.18 -12.05 -8.31
C GLY A 126 -13.72 -13.45 -7.96
N LEU A 127 -12.41 -13.67 -7.74
CA LEU A 127 -11.83 -14.97 -7.36
C LEU A 127 -11.51 -15.07 -5.87
N ILE A 128 -11.55 -13.97 -5.13
CA ILE A 128 -11.34 -13.98 -3.67
C ILE A 128 -12.53 -14.69 -3.02
N PRO A 129 -12.30 -15.59 -2.03
CA PRO A 129 -13.38 -16.16 -1.23
C PRO A 129 -14.27 -15.07 -0.63
N TYR A 130 -15.57 -15.29 -0.60
CA TYR A 130 -16.54 -14.27 -0.16
C TYR A 130 -16.45 -13.94 1.34
N ASP A 131 -15.80 -14.77 2.14
CA ASP A 131 -15.67 -14.68 3.60
C ASP A 131 -14.29 -14.17 4.03
N TRP A 132 -13.61 -13.38 3.19
CA TRP A 132 -12.32 -12.80 3.56
C TRP A 132 -12.49 -11.59 4.49
N ASP A 133 -11.62 -11.47 5.48
CA ASP A 133 -11.51 -10.28 6.33
C ASP A 133 -10.35 -9.36 5.88
N CYS A 134 -9.26 -9.96 5.42
CA CYS A 134 -8.08 -9.24 4.96
C CYS A 134 -7.38 -10.00 3.85
N VAL A 135 -6.96 -9.30 2.81
CA VAL A 135 -6.16 -9.86 1.71
C VAL A 135 -4.83 -9.15 1.64
N GLN A 136 -3.76 -9.88 1.91
CA GLN A 136 -2.41 -9.34 1.77
C GLN A 136 -1.95 -9.46 0.32
N MET A 137 -1.79 -8.31 -0.34
CA MET A 137 -1.44 -8.23 -1.76
C MET A 137 0.05 -8.44 -2.03
N THR A 138 0.90 -8.12 -1.06
CA THR A 138 2.36 -8.23 -1.19
C THR A 138 2.95 -8.84 0.07
N THR A 139 3.85 -9.79 -0.10
CA THR A 139 4.62 -10.41 0.98
C THR A 139 6.09 -10.44 0.59
N ILE A 140 6.97 -9.98 1.48
CA ILE A 140 8.40 -10.21 1.39
C ILE A 140 8.70 -11.45 2.24
N CYS A 141 9.03 -12.56 1.58
CA CYS A 141 9.39 -13.80 2.26
C CYS A 141 10.88 -14.10 2.02
N THR A 142 11.71 -13.76 2.98
CA THR A 142 13.16 -14.05 2.92
C THR A 142 13.45 -15.55 3.02
N CYS A 143 12.53 -16.33 3.59
CA CYS A 143 12.70 -17.78 3.73
C CYS A 143 12.59 -18.55 2.40
N LEU A 144 11.90 -18.01 1.39
CA LEU A 144 11.81 -18.65 0.07
C LEU A 144 13.13 -18.61 -0.71
N LEU A 145 14.06 -17.75 -0.36
CA LEU A 145 15.40 -17.70 -0.96
C LEU A 145 16.29 -18.88 -0.51
N TYR A 146 15.97 -19.52 0.63
CA TYR A 146 16.72 -20.66 1.17
C TYR A 146 16.17 -22.03 0.72
N THR A 147 14.97 -22.10 0.19
CA THR A 147 14.37 -23.38 -0.21
C THR A 147 14.69 -23.78 -1.64
N SER A 148 15.21 -22.87 -2.48
CA SER A 148 15.63 -23.19 -3.84
C SER A 148 17.00 -23.89 -3.90
N ASP A 149 17.86 -23.70 -2.90
CA ASP A 149 19.20 -24.28 -2.87
C ASP A 149 19.25 -25.68 -2.23
N ALA A 150 18.14 -26.10 -1.59
CA ALA A 150 18.06 -27.41 -0.93
C ALA A 150 17.49 -28.55 -1.83
N ALA A 151 17.16 -28.23 -3.08
CA ALA A 151 16.59 -29.20 -4.02
C ALA A 151 17.61 -29.76 -5.04
N ASP A 152 18.86 -29.30 -5.00
CA ASP A 152 19.94 -29.69 -5.93
C ASP A 152 21.06 -30.51 -5.27
N GLU A 153 20.83 -31.16 -4.10
CA GLU A 153 21.73 -32.15 -3.54
C GLU A 153 21.11 -33.56 -3.52
#